data_59ad6c3312ed8f550973b2e5c78a1e1f
#
_entry.id   59ad6c3312ed8f550973b2e5c78a1e1f
#
_cell.length_a   1.000
_cell.length_b   1.000
_cell.length_c   1.000
_cell.angle_alpha   90.00
_cell.angle_beta   90.00
_cell.angle_gamma   90.00
#
_symmetry.space_group_name_H-M   'P 1'
#
loop_
_entity.id
_entity.type
_entity.pdbx_description
1 polymer ?
#
loop_
_entity_poly.entity_id
_entity_poly.type
_entity_poly.pdbx_seq_one_letter_code
_entity_poly.pdbx_strand_id
1 'polypeptide(L)'
;LLSMREYEAIWPFAAERAGPNLEAITDEYVFWASARLENHPSDRDRFSDAAHALHYAGRFEEAIALARQWRERDGSMASIEEGDGWALNIEAYANDALGRRDEADRIFDQLAALDPEEHPWVVNFVINRASRLVGHERWEDGLEAASLARRVADSWGSQYARMIIARDHTCALAALDRADEIAPELAFLRENKAESYTLAAQALLCVEERAEAVNLLLEGIADEPNRSLVLGGLQPSTFELFYTPSKLPHPVELLDESAELQAAFERYARVIPEEFTPTASILANR
;
A
#
# COMPACT_ATOMS: atom_id res chain seq x y z
N LEU A 1 -3.19 -11.62 10.62
CA LEU A 1 -3.37 -12.76 11.53
C LEU A 1 -2.85 -12.46 12.94
N LEU A 2 -1.65 -11.90 13.11
CA LEU A 2 -1.06 -11.64 14.44
C LEU A 2 -1.93 -10.71 15.30
N SER A 3 -2.68 -9.80 14.69
CA SER A 3 -3.62 -8.89 15.34
C SER A 3 -4.86 -9.59 15.94
N MET A 4 -5.15 -10.84 15.55
CA MET A 4 -6.31 -11.55 16.07
C MET A 4 -6.12 -11.86 17.57
N ARG A 5 -7.17 -11.64 18.36
CA ARG A 5 -7.16 -11.79 19.81
C ARG A 5 -6.63 -13.13 20.29
N GLU A 6 -6.90 -14.19 19.56
CA GLU A 6 -6.43 -15.54 19.87
C GLU A 6 -4.90 -15.69 19.85
N TYR A 7 -4.20 -14.78 19.15
CA TYR A 7 -2.74 -14.77 19.04
C TYR A 7 -2.05 -13.81 20.01
N GLU A 8 -2.80 -13.02 20.81
CA GLU A 8 -2.24 -12.08 21.79
C GLU A 8 -1.25 -12.76 22.75
N ALA A 9 -1.54 -14.00 23.17
CA ALA A 9 -0.69 -14.73 24.08
C ALA A 9 0.69 -15.14 23.51
N ILE A 10 0.85 -15.13 22.19
CA ILE A 10 2.13 -15.46 21.55
C ILE A 10 2.98 -14.24 21.22
N TRP A 11 2.48 -13.02 21.41
CA TRP A 11 3.21 -11.79 21.10
C TRP A 11 4.60 -11.71 21.76
N PRO A 12 4.79 -12.05 23.04
CA PRO A 12 6.14 -12.03 23.64
C PRO A 12 7.13 -12.94 22.91
N PHE A 13 6.69 -14.14 22.51
CA PHE A 13 7.53 -15.07 21.75
C PHE A 13 7.79 -14.59 20.33
N ALA A 14 6.79 -13.99 19.69
CA ALA A 14 6.92 -13.41 18.36
C ALA A 14 7.89 -12.21 18.39
N ALA A 15 7.80 -11.32 19.39
CA ALA A 15 8.72 -10.21 19.56
C ALA A 15 10.15 -10.67 19.81
N GLU A 16 10.35 -11.68 20.70
CA GLU A 16 11.67 -12.25 20.97
C GLU A 16 12.30 -12.85 19.68
N ARG A 17 11.51 -13.56 18.86
CA ARG A 17 11.98 -14.19 17.61
C ARG A 17 12.22 -13.15 16.51
N ALA A 18 11.37 -12.14 16.42
CA ALA A 18 11.46 -11.11 15.39
C ALA A 18 12.55 -10.06 15.64
N GLY A 19 12.94 -9.89 16.91
CA GLY A 19 13.81 -8.79 17.32
C GLY A 19 13.12 -7.44 17.29
N PRO A 20 13.80 -6.38 17.79
CA PRO A 20 13.26 -5.03 17.76
C PRO A 20 12.84 -4.62 16.34
N ASN A 21 11.64 -4.06 16.19
CA ASN A 21 11.13 -3.56 14.91
C ASN A 21 11.21 -4.60 13.77
N LEU A 22 11.02 -5.87 14.10
CA LEU A 22 11.10 -7.02 13.18
C LEU A 22 12.49 -7.23 12.52
N GLU A 23 13.56 -6.65 13.07
CA GLU A 23 14.88 -6.62 12.45
C GLU A 23 15.41 -8.03 12.13
N ALA A 24 15.31 -8.97 13.07
CA ALA A 24 15.82 -10.33 12.87
C ALA A 24 15.08 -11.09 11.74
N ILE A 25 13.75 -10.90 11.61
CA ILE A 25 12.96 -11.53 10.55
C ILE A 25 13.23 -10.87 9.20
N THR A 26 13.36 -9.55 9.16
CA THR A 26 13.65 -8.83 7.91
C THR A 26 15.07 -9.12 7.42
N ASP A 27 16.05 -9.24 8.30
CA ASP A 27 17.41 -9.68 7.94
C ASP A 27 17.43 -11.10 7.40
N GLU A 28 16.68 -12.03 8.03
CA GLU A 28 16.53 -13.39 7.53
C GLU A 28 15.87 -13.39 6.14
N TYR A 29 14.86 -12.56 5.92
CA TYR A 29 14.22 -12.40 4.61
C TYR A 29 15.20 -11.88 3.55
N VAL A 30 15.97 -10.84 3.87
CA VAL A 30 17.02 -10.32 2.97
C VAL A 30 18.04 -11.40 2.63
N PHE A 31 18.51 -12.16 3.64
CA PHE A 31 19.48 -13.24 3.42
C PHE A 31 18.94 -14.29 2.43
N TRP A 32 17.71 -14.78 2.64
CA TRP A 32 17.14 -15.81 1.76
C TRP A 32 16.77 -15.27 0.37
N ALA A 33 16.27 -14.06 0.26
CA ALA A 33 15.94 -13.45 -1.03
C ALA A 33 17.23 -13.22 -1.86
N SER A 34 18.28 -12.68 -1.24
CA SER A 34 19.59 -12.47 -1.87
C SER A 34 20.23 -13.79 -2.32
N ALA A 35 20.23 -14.82 -1.48
CA ALA A 35 20.78 -16.13 -1.82
C ALA A 35 20.04 -16.79 -2.99
N ARG A 36 18.71 -16.62 -3.08
CA ARG A 36 17.94 -17.10 -4.23
C ARG A 36 18.29 -16.35 -5.52
N LEU A 37 18.48 -15.05 -5.44
CA LEU A 37 18.90 -14.24 -6.58
C LEU A 37 20.31 -14.63 -7.04
N GLU A 38 21.27 -14.82 -6.14
CA GLU A 38 22.63 -15.26 -6.47
C GLU A 38 22.64 -16.60 -7.20
N ASN A 39 21.76 -17.53 -6.82
CA ASN A 39 21.64 -18.83 -7.47
C ASN A 39 20.90 -18.76 -8.84
N HIS A 40 20.10 -17.72 -9.06
CA HIS A 40 19.29 -17.53 -10.27
C HIS A 40 19.37 -16.06 -10.73
N PRO A 41 20.55 -15.56 -11.15
CA PRO A 41 20.78 -14.11 -11.38
C PRO A 41 20.05 -13.53 -12.59
N SER A 42 19.47 -14.36 -13.45
CA SER A 42 18.64 -13.95 -14.57
C SER A 42 17.13 -14.03 -14.31
N ASP A 43 16.74 -14.52 -13.15
CA ASP A 43 15.33 -14.64 -12.77
C ASP A 43 14.80 -13.30 -12.24
N ARG A 44 13.90 -12.69 -12.99
CA ARG A 44 13.38 -11.33 -12.72
C ARG A 44 12.47 -11.29 -11.49
N ASP A 45 11.76 -12.37 -11.19
CA ASP A 45 10.94 -12.46 -9.99
C ASP A 45 11.83 -12.51 -8.73
N ARG A 46 12.96 -13.25 -8.79
CA ARG A 46 13.95 -13.27 -7.69
C ARG A 46 14.59 -11.91 -7.47
N PHE A 47 14.77 -11.18 -8.55
CA PHE A 47 15.28 -9.82 -8.48
C PHE A 47 14.31 -8.89 -7.76
N SER A 48 13.04 -8.93 -8.12
CA SER A 48 11.96 -8.22 -7.44
C SER A 48 11.86 -8.62 -5.95
N ASP A 49 11.88 -9.93 -5.64
CA ASP A 49 11.87 -10.44 -4.27
C ASP A 49 13.01 -9.85 -3.42
N ALA A 50 14.22 -9.78 -4.00
CA ALA A 50 15.38 -9.23 -3.28
C ALA A 50 15.24 -7.71 -3.06
N ALA A 51 14.73 -6.97 -4.03
CA ALA A 51 14.44 -5.55 -3.88
C ALA A 51 13.40 -5.29 -2.78
N HIS A 52 12.33 -6.09 -2.75
CA HIS A 52 11.31 -6.05 -1.70
C HIS A 52 11.92 -6.32 -0.32
N ALA A 53 12.71 -7.39 -0.18
CA ALA A 53 13.32 -7.76 1.08
C ALA A 53 14.21 -6.63 1.63
N LEU A 54 15.02 -5.99 0.78
CA LEU A 54 15.84 -4.85 1.15
C LEU A 54 14.98 -3.66 1.60
N HIS A 55 13.89 -3.38 0.88
CA HIS A 55 12.96 -2.31 1.25
C HIS A 55 12.32 -2.58 2.61
N TYR A 56 11.83 -3.80 2.87
CA TYR A 56 11.25 -4.21 4.16
C TYR A 56 12.22 -4.06 5.33
N ALA A 57 13.50 -4.31 5.08
CA ALA A 57 14.54 -4.12 6.09
C ALA A 57 14.95 -2.64 6.28
N GLY A 58 14.34 -1.68 5.54
CA GLY A 58 14.74 -0.29 5.57
C GLY A 58 16.09 -0.01 4.90
N ARG A 59 16.62 -0.97 4.13
CA ARG A 59 17.90 -0.89 3.41
C ARG A 59 17.69 -0.22 2.04
N PHE A 60 17.12 0.99 2.06
CA PHE A 60 16.64 1.70 0.85
C PHE A 60 17.73 1.95 -0.18
N GLU A 61 18.94 2.36 0.25
CA GLU A 61 20.05 2.59 -0.67
C GLU A 61 20.48 1.31 -1.40
N GLU A 62 20.41 0.17 -0.73
CA GLU A 62 20.75 -1.12 -1.32
C GLU A 62 19.67 -1.59 -2.29
N ALA A 63 18.39 -1.36 -1.98
CA ALA A 63 17.30 -1.62 -2.92
C ALA A 63 17.47 -0.80 -4.21
N ILE A 64 17.79 0.50 -4.08
CA ILE A 64 18.08 1.37 -5.22
C ILE A 64 19.31 0.90 -6.01
N ALA A 65 20.39 0.51 -5.32
CA ALA A 65 21.59 0.02 -5.98
C ALA A 65 21.34 -1.27 -6.76
N LEU A 66 20.53 -2.17 -6.21
CA LEU A 66 20.10 -3.40 -6.87
C LEU A 66 19.32 -3.09 -8.17
N ALA A 67 18.30 -2.23 -8.10
CA ALA A 67 17.52 -1.85 -9.28
C ALA A 67 18.39 -1.16 -10.37
N ARG A 68 19.38 -0.35 -9.96
CA ARG A 68 20.34 0.26 -10.90
C ARG A 68 21.21 -0.79 -11.61
N GLN A 69 21.70 -1.81 -10.91
CA GLN A 69 22.48 -2.89 -11.52
C GLN A 69 21.69 -3.61 -12.62
N TRP A 70 20.40 -3.79 -12.42
CA TRP A 70 19.54 -4.36 -13.45
C TRP A 70 19.50 -3.47 -14.69
N ARG A 71 19.26 -2.15 -14.54
CA ARG A 71 19.23 -1.22 -15.67
C ARG A 71 20.53 -1.18 -16.45
N GLU A 72 21.66 -1.32 -15.78
CA GLU A 72 22.98 -1.31 -16.42
C GLU A 72 23.26 -2.60 -17.22
N ARG A 73 22.67 -3.73 -16.83
CA ARG A 73 22.84 -5.01 -17.51
C ARG A 73 21.91 -5.19 -18.70
N ASP A 74 20.61 -5.00 -18.47
CA ASP A 74 19.56 -5.38 -19.43
C ASP A 74 18.56 -4.24 -19.74
N GLY A 75 18.75 -3.08 -19.18
CA GLY A 75 17.88 -1.98 -18.90
C GLY A 75 17.17 -1.27 -20.02
N SER A 76 16.75 -1.97 -21.07
CA SER A 76 15.84 -1.40 -22.04
C SER A 76 14.40 -1.48 -21.53
N MET A 77 13.73 -0.33 -21.40
CA MET A 77 12.28 -0.28 -21.13
C MET A 77 11.48 -1.01 -22.23
N ALA A 78 12.04 -1.19 -23.43
CA ALA A 78 11.41 -1.94 -24.52
C ALA A 78 11.38 -3.46 -24.29
N SER A 79 12.21 -3.98 -23.37
CA SER A 79 12.25 -5.40 -23.02
C SER A 79 11.87 -5.67 -21.57
N ILE A 80 11.22 -4.70 -20.93
CA ILE A 80 10.81 -4.78 -19.53
C ILE A 80 9.75 -5.87 -19.35
N GLU A 81 9.90 -6.67 -18.30
CA GLU A 81 8.91 -7.65 -17.84
C GLU A 81 8.33 -7.23 -16.49
N GLU A 82 7.29 -7.92 -16.05
CA GLU A 82 6.58 -7.57 -14.81
C GLU A 82 7.49 -7.52 -13.59
N GLY A 83 8.39 -8.51 -13.41
CA GLY A 83 9.33 -8.56 -12.30
C GLY A 83 10.27 -7.35 -12.28
N ASP A 84 10.69 -6.86 -13.46
CA ASP A 84 11.49 -5.63 -13.58
C ASP A 84 10.69 -4.40 -13.15
N GLY A 85 9.42 -4.34 -13.57
CA GLY A 85 8.49 -3.28 -13.18
C GLY A 85 8.32 -3.21 -11.67
N TRP A 86 8.18 -4.35 -11.00
CA TRP A 86 8.12 -4.40 -9.53
C TRP A 86 9.42 -3.94 -8.86
N ALA A 87 10.58 -4.31 -9.39
CA ALA A 87 11.86 -3.84 -8.85
C ALA A 87 12.00 -2.30 -8.98
N LEU A 88 11.59 -1.74 -10.12
CA LEU A 88 11.57 -0.29 -10.33
C LEU A 88 10.55 0.41 -9.42
N ASN A 89 9.39 -0.19 -9.21
CA ASN A 89 8.38 0.32 -8.28
C ASN A 89 8.95 0.40 -6.84
N ILE A 90 9.70 -0.61 -6.41
CA ILE A 90 10.38 -0.60 -5.10
C ILE A 90 11.49 0.46 -5.07
N GLU A 91 12.25 0.64 -6.15
CA GLU A 91 13.23 1.72 -6.24
C GLU A 91 12.57 3.09 -6.05
N ALA A 92 11.39 3.31 -6.66
CA ALA A 92 10.65 4.55 -6.49
C ALA A 92 10.24 4.78 -5.03
N TYR A 93 9.69 3.78 -4.35
CA TYR A 93 9.34 3.88 -2.93
C TYR A 93 10.58 4.05 -2.03
N ALA A 94 11.68 3.39 -2.35
CA ALA A 94 12.92 3.57 -1.60
C ALA A 94 13.47 5.01 -1.74
N ASN A 95 13.36 5.62 -2.93
CA ASN A 95 13.70 7.02 -3.14
C ASN A 95 12.76 7.95 -2.35
N ASP A 96 11.46 7.66 -2.30
CA ASP A 96 10.51 8.42 -1.47
C ASP A 96 10.87 8.37 0.01
N ALA A 97 11.17 7.18 0.53
CA ALA A 97 11.58 7.00 1.93
C ALA A 97 12.86 7.79 2.27
N LEU A 98 13.73 8.03 1.28
CA LEU A 98 14.93 8.86 1.42
C LEU A 98 14.67 10.35 1.09
N GLY A 99 13.44 10.76 0.82
CA GLY A 99 13.06 12.12 0.49
C GLY A 99 13.44 12.57 -0.93
N ARG A 100 13.84 11.63 -1.81
CA ARG A 100 14.24 11.89 -3.20
C ARG A 100 13.02 11.83 -4.14
N ARG A 101 12.06 12.72 -3.92
CA ARG A 101 10.75 12.70 -4.58
C ARG A 101 10.81 12.80 -6.09
N ASP A 102 11.71 13.65 -6.62
CA ASP A 102 11.86 13.83 -8.08
C ASP A 102 12.31 12.53 -8.78
N GLU A 103 13.18 11.75 -8.11
CA GLU A 103 13.61 10.45 -8.63
C GLU A 103 12.47 9.41 -8.59
N ALA A 104 11.69 9.39 -7.52
CA ALA A 104 10.52 8.55 -7.43
C ALA A 104 9.49 8.91 -8.52
N ASP A 105 9.21 10.21 -8.73
CA ASP A 105 8.33 10.69 -9.80
C ASP A 105 8.80 10.21 -11.17
N ARG A 106 10.08 10.40 -11.47
CA ARG A 106 10.68 10.00 -12.76
C ARG A 106 10.51 8.50 -13.03
N ILE A 107 10.69 7.65 -12.01
CA ILE A 107 10.53 6.20 -12.17
C ILE A 107 9.05 5.83 -12.39
N PHE A 108 8.14 6.39 -11.61
CA PHE A 108 6.71 6.17 -11.80
C PHE A 108 6.20 6.67 -13.14
N ASP A 109 6.71 7.82 -13.64
CA ASP A 109 6.37 8.34 -14.97
C ASP A 109 6.85 7.39 -16.08
N GLN A 110 8.04 6.79 -15.94
CA GLN A 110 8.54 5.79 -16.88
C GLN A 110 7.66 4.53 -16.91
N LEU A 111 7.25 4.03 -15.74
CA LEU A 111 6.36 2.87 -15.64
C LEU A 111 4.97 3.18 -16.19
N ALA A 112 4.44 4.36 -15.89
CA ALA A 112 3.10 4.79 -16.35
C ALA A 112 3.04 5.09 -17.87
N ALA A 113 4.20 5.27 -18.52
CA ALA A 113 4.29 5.50 -19.96
C ALA A 113 4.32 4.20 -20.79
N LEU A 114 4.36 3.03 -20.13
CA LEU A 114 4.29 1.74 -20.83
C LEU A 114 2.90 1.53 -21.43
N ASP A 115 2.86 0.89 -22.61
CA ASP A 115 1.61 0.55 -23.27
C ASP A 115 0.91 -0.60 -22.53
N PRO A 116 -0.31 -0.42 -21.99
CA PRO A 116 -1.04 -1.47 -21.29
C PRO A 116 -1.49 -2.62 -22.21
N GLU A 117 -1.56 -2.42 -23.52
CA GLU A 117 -1.83 -3.50 -24.49
C GLU A 117 -0.65 -4.48 -24.59
N GLU A 118 0.59 -3.97 -24.48
CA GLU A 118 1.81 -4.78 -24.46
C GLU A 118 2.15 -5.26 -23.04
N HIS A 119 1.79 -4.48 -22.03
CA HIS A 119 2.13 -4.69 -20.61
C HIS A 119 0.89 -4.60 -19.70
N PRO A 120 -0.02 -5.58 -19.69
CA PRO A 120 -1.26 -5.51 -18.90
C PRO A 120 -1.04 -5.27 -17.39
N TRP A 121 0.10 -5.72 -16.87
CA TRP A 121 0.51 -5.55 -15.48
C TRP A 121 0.84 -4.08 -15.10
N VAL A 122 0.96 -3.17 -16.07
CA VAL A 122 1.20 -1.74 -15.80
C VAL A 122 0.08 -1.11 -14.98
N VAL A 123 -1.11 -1.72 -14.99
CA VAL A 123 -2.25 -1.30 -14.16
C VAL A 123 -1.86 -1.13 -12.69
N ASN A 124 -0.99 -2.00 -12.17
CA ASN A 124 -0.54 -1.91 -10.78
C ASN A 124 0.27 -0.63 -10.53
N PHE A 125 1.12 -0.23 -11.47
CA PHE A 125 2.03 0.91 -11.29
C PHE A 125 1.34 2.25 -11.52
N VAL A 126 0.37 2.34 -12.43
CA VAL A 126 -0.43 3.56 -12.56
C VAL A 126 -1.30 3.80 -11.33
N ILE A 127 -1.82 2.73 -10.70
CA ILE A 127 -2.54 2.82 -9.42
C ILE A 127 -1.59 3.25 -8.29
N ASN A 128 -0.43 2.61 -8.17
CA ASN A 128 0.56 2.93 -7.15
C ASN A 128 1.03 4.39 -7.26
N ARG A 129 1.26 4.88 -8.50
CA ARG A 129 1.58 6.28 -8.76
C ARG A 129 0.47 7.22 -8.27
N ALA A 130 -0.79 6.92 -8.58
CA ALA A 130 -1.92 7.73 -8.18
C ALA A 130 -2.06 7.77 -6.64
N SER A 131 -2.09 6.60 -5.99
CA SER A 131 -2.20 6.48 -4.54
C SER A 131 -1.06 7.20 -3.81
N ARG A 132 0.17 7.11 -4.34
CA ARG A 132 1.32 7.81 -3.81
C ARG A 132 1.15 9.34 -3.88
N LEU A 133 0.75 9.86 -5.04
CA LEU A 133 0.56 11.30 -5.22
C LEU A 133 -0.54 11.85 -4.31
N VAL A 134 -1.67 11.16 -4.24
CA VAL A 134 -2.77 11.50 -3.33
C VAL A 134 -2.34 11.40 -1.86
N GLY A 135 -1.61 10.33 -1.50
CA GLY A 135 -1.07 10.16 -0.15
C GLY A 135 -0.07 11.25 0.27
N HIS A 136 0.61 11.88 -0.70
CA HIS A 136 1.48 13.03 -0.48
C HIS A 136 0.78 14.39 -0.58
N GLU A 137 -0.55 14.43 -0.66
CA GLU A 137 -1.35 15.65 -0.79
C GLU A 137 -1.05 16.44 -2.08
N ARG A 138 -0.55 15.76 -3.12
CA ARG A 138 -0.39 16.34 -4.47
C ARG A 138 -1.69 16.16 -5.25
N TRP A 139 -2.69 16.92 -4.86
CA TRP A 139 -4.08 16.65 -5.21
C TRP A 139 -4.36 16.71 -6.70
N GLU A 140 -3.90 17.75 -7.40
CA GLU A 140 -4.09 17.91 -8.85
C GLU A 140 -3.38 16.80 -9.63
N ASP A 141 -2.10 16.56 -9.31
CA ASP A 141 -1.29 15.50 -9.93
C ASP A 141 -1.89 14.12 -9.64
N GLY A 142 -2.34 13.92 -8.40
CA GLY A 142 -2.98 12.69 -7.93
C GLY A 142 -4.28 12.41 -8.66
N LEU A 143 -5.12 13.43 -8.87
CA LEU A 143 -6.37 13.32 -9.62
C LEU A 143 -6.13 12.98 -11.10
N GLU A 144 -5.14 13.61 -11.73
CA GLU A 144 -4.73 13.29 -13.10
C GLU A 144 -4.23 11.84 -13.20
N ALA A 145 -3.37 11.42 -12.27
CA ALA A 145 -2.83 10.07 -12.23
C ALA A 145 -3.94 9.03 -11.97
N ALA A 146 -4.89 9.29 -11.07
CA ALA A 146 -6.02 8.41 -10.80
C ALA A 146 -6.96 8.31 -12.02
N SER A 147 -7.11 9.41 -12.78
CA SER A 147 -7.86 9.39 -14.04
C SER A 147 -7.17 8.55 -15.12
N LEU A 148 -5.83 8.55 -15.18
CA LEU A 148 -5.07 7.62 -16.02
C LEU A 148 -5.27 6.17 -15.56
N ALA A 149 -5.09 5.92 -14.26
CA ALA A 149 -5.26 4.60 -13.66
C ALA A 149 -6.66 4.02 -13.95
N ARG A 150 -7.71 4.86 -13.92
CA ARG A 150 -9.07 4.45 -14.27
C ARG A 150 -9.18 3.94 -15.69
N ARG A 151 -8.66 4.72 -16.68
CA ARG A 151 -8.69 4.29 -18.09
C ARG A 151 -7.98 2.95 -18.32
N VAL A 152 -6.86 2.72 -17.63
CA VAL A 152 -6.14 1.44 -17.71
C VAL A 152 -6.91 0.33 -17.00
N ALA A 153 -7.45 0.61 -15.81
CA ALA A 153 -8.16 -0.37 -15.00
C ALA A 153 -9.52 -0.79 -15.59
N ASP A 154 -10.11 0.02 -16.49
CA ASP A 154 -11.35 -0.35 -17.19
C ASP A 154 -11.16 -1.63 -18.02
N SER A 155 -9.98 -1.85 -18.59
CA SER A 155 -9.65 -3.04 -19.37
C SER A 155 -8.88 -4.10 -18.59
N TRP A 156 -8.00 -3.70 -17.67
CA TRP A 156 -7.00 -4.57 -17.05
C TRP A 156 -7.11 -4.67 -15.52
N GLY A 157 -7.95 -3.85 -14.88
CA GLY A 157 -8.06 -3.78 -13.42
C GLY A 157 -9.04 -4.77 -12.82
N SER A 158 -8.72 -5.25 -11.62
CA SER A 158 -9.66 -5.96 -10.76
C SER A 158 -10.69 -5.01 -10.14
N GLN A 159 -11.75 -5.54 -9.54
CA GLN A 159 -12.72 -4.74 -8.79
C GLN A 159 -12.04 -4.00 -7.61
N TYR A 160 -11.14 -4.68 -6.90
CA TYR A 160 -10.33 -4.07 -5.83
C TYR A 160 -9.48 -2.90 -6.34
N ALA A 161 -8.84 -3.05 -7.51
CA ALA A 161 -8.08 -1.96 -8.15
C ALA A 161 -8.97 -0.72 -8.42
N ARG A 162 -10.20 -0.93 -8.90
CA ARG A 162 -11.16 0.16 -9.11
C ARG A 162 -11.60 0.81 -7.81
N MET A 163 -11.67 0.05 -6.70
CA MET A 163 -11.94 0.60 -5.37
C MET A 163 -10.82 1.54 -4.90
N ILE A 164 -9.55 1.18 -5.11
CA ILE A 164 -8.41 2.05 -4.79
C ILE A 164 -8.52 3.36 -5.57
N ILE A 165 -8.75 3.27 -6.89
CA ILE A 165 -8.87 4.44 -7.76
C ILE A 165 -10.04 5.34 -7.34
N ALA A 166 -11.19 4.76 -7.01
CA ALA A 166 -12.35 5.53 -6.56
C ALA A 166 -12.09 6.24 -5.22
N ARG A 167 -11.37 5.60 -4.28
CA ARG A 167 -10.91 6.23 -3.05
C ARG A 167 -9.98 7.40 -3.35
N ASP A 168 -8.97 7.22 -4.21
CA ASP A 168 -8.01 8.25 -4.57
C ASP A 168 -8.69 9.46 -5.24
N HIS A 169 -9.63 9.22 -6.16
CA HIS A 169 -10.47 10.27 -6.76
C HIS A 169 -11.26 11.01 -5.69
N THR A 170 -11.95 10.29 -4.81
CA THR A 170 -12.77 10.91 -3.75
C THR A 170 -11.93 11.83 -2.88
N CYS A 171 -10.77 11.35 -2.39
CA CYS A 171 -9.91 12.13 -1.50
C CYS A 171 -9.32 13.37 -2.22
N ALA A 172 -8.86 13.19 -3.46
CA ALA A 172 -8.32 14.32 -4.24
C ALA A 172 -9.40 15.36 -4.57
N LEU A 173 -10.59 14.93 -5.00
CA LEU A 173 -11.71 15.83 -5.29
C LEU A 173 -12.19 16.59 -4.04
N ALA A 174 -12.25 15.92 -2.89
CA ALA A 174 -12.62 16.54 -1.62
C ALA A 174 -11.62 17.64 -1.23
N ALA A 175 -10.32 17.35 -1.33
CA ALA A 175 -9.27 18.31 -1.01
C ALA A 175 -9.22 19.51 -2.00
N LEU A 176 -9.72 19.33 -3.23
CA LEU A 176 -9.82 20.37 -4.26
C LEU A 176 -11.17 21.12 -4.26
N ASP A 177 -12.02 20.93 -3.25
CA ASP A 177 -13.36 21.51 -3.13
C ASP A 177 -14.28 21.22 -4.35
N ARG A 178 -14.09 20.05 -5.01
CA ARG A 178 -14.87 19.62 -6.18
C ARG A 178 -16.01 18.68 -5.80
N ALA A 179 -16.82 19.07 -4.82
CA ALA A 179 -17.87 18.25 -4.22
C ALA A 179 -18.88 17.66 -5.21
N ASP A 180 -19.21 18.38 -6.28
CA ASP A 180 -20.19 17.93 -7.28
C ASP A 180 -19.75 16.67 -8.04
N GLU A 181 -18.46 16.36 -8.05
CA GLU A 181 -17.86 15.21 -8.76
C GLU A 181 -17.66 13.98 -7.86
N ILE A 182 -17.84 14.12 -6.56
CA ILE A 182 -17.60 13.04 -5.58
C ILE A 182 -18.74 12.00 -5.58
N ALA A 183 -19.96 12.42 -5.81
CA ALA A 183 -21.13 11.55 -5.63
C ALA A 183 -21.08 10.22 -6.41
N PRO A 184 -20.63 10.16 -7.69
CA PRO A 184 -20.49 8.91 -8.42
C PRO A 184 -19.45 7.97 -7.80
N GLU A 185 -18.33 8.51 -7.28
CA GLU A 185 -17.25 7.74 -6.65
C GLU A 185 -17.74 7.06 -5.36
N LEU A 186 -18.41 7.84 -4.50
CA LEU A 186 -18.98 7.29 -3.26
C LEU A 186 -20.09 6.27 -3.54
N ALA A 187 -20.91 6.49 -4.58
CA ALA A 187 -21.92 5.52 -4.98
C ALA A 187 -21.28 4.18 -5.38
N PHE A 188 -20.21 4.23 -6.20
CA PHE A 188 -19.46 3.05 -6.59
C PHE A 188 -18.83 2.34 -5.39
N LEU A 189 -18.19 3.07 -4.46
CA LEU A 189 -17.56 2.53 -3.28
C LEU A 189 -18.58 1.86 -2.34
N ARG A 190 -19.76 2.46 -2.17
CA ARG A 190 -20.86 1.87 -1.37
C ARG A 190 -21.42 0.59 -1.99
N GLU A 191 -21.62 0.58 -3.29
CA GLU A 191 -22.13 -0.58 -4.02
C GLU A 191 -21.15 -1.77 -3.94
N ASN A 192 -19.85 -1.49 -3.97
CA ASN A 192 -18.79 -2.51 -4.04
C ASN A 192 -18.04 -2.69 -2.71
N LYS A 193 -18.59 -2.20 -1.59
CA LYS A 193 -17.93 -2.21 -0.27
C LYS A 193 -17.41 -3.57 0.20
N ALA A 194 -18.04 -4.68 -0.23
CA ALA A 194 -17.60 -6.02 0.12
C ALA A 194 -16.22 -6.39 -0.46
N GLU A 195 -15.75 -5.71 -1.49
CA GLU A 195 -14.36 -5.86 -1.98
C GLU A 195 -13.33 -5.25 -1.01
N SER A 196 -13.68 -4.12 -0.36
CA SER A 196 -12.87 -3.52 0.70
C SER A 196 -13.66 -2.48 1.50
N TYR A 197 -14.15 -2.88 2.65
CA TYR A 197 -14.81 -1.99 3.61
C TYR A 197 -13.88 -0.85 4.07
N THR A 198 -12.59 -1.14 4.21
CA THR A 198 -11.60 -0.15 4.68
C THR A 198 -11.31 0.93 3.65
N LEU A 199 -11.21 0.61 2.35
CA LEU A 199 -11.07 1.61 1.28
C LEU A 199 -12.30 2.50 1.19
N ALA A 200 -13.51 1.92 1.28
CA ALA A 200 -14.74 2.69 1.27
C ALA A 200 -14.87 3.59 2.50
N ALA A 201 -14.49 3.10 3.69
CA ALA A 201 -14.46 3.90 4.92
C ALA A 201 -13.42 5.02 4.83
N GLN A 202 -12.24 4.78 4.27
CA GLN A 202 -11.22 5.82 4.08
C GLN A 202 -11.71 6.94 3.15
N ALA A 203 -12.39 6.60 2.06
CA ALA A 203 -12.99 7.60 1.17
C ALA A 203 -14.04 8.45 1.89
N LEU A 204 -14.87 7.84 2.75
CA LEU A 204 -15.84 8.55 3.58
C LEU A 204 -15.15 9.51 4.59
N LEU A 205 -13.99 9.12 5.13
CA LEU A 205 -13.20 10.00 5.98
C LEU A 205 -12.67 11.22 5.22
N CYS A 206 -12.27 11.07 3.95
CA CYS A 206 -11.83 12.21 3.13
C CYS A 206 -12.93 13.23 2.89
N VAL A 207 -14.22 12.86 3.01
CA VAL A 207 -15.38 13.75 2.88
C VAL A 207 -16.07 14.03 4.22
N GLU A 208 -15.40 13.74 5.33
CA GLU A 208 -15.87 13.98 6.70
C GLU A 208 -17.15 13.21 7.10
N GLU A 209 -17.54 12.18 6.35
CA GLU A 209 -18.70 11.31 6.64
C GLU A 209 -18.35 10.21 7.67
N ARG A 210 -17.81 10.64 8.82
CA ARG A 210 -17.25 9.74 9.86
C ARG A 210 -18.27 8.75 10.42
N ALA A 211 -19.51 9.18 10.62
CA ALA A 211 -20.57 8.29 11.14
C ALA A 211 -20.91 7.16 10.17
N GLU A 212 -20.93 7.44 8.87
CA GLU A 212 -21.14 6.42 7.84
C GLU A 212 -19.93 5.47 7.77
N ALA A 213 -18.71 5.98 7.86
CA ALA A 213 -17.49 5.18 7.89
C ALA A 213 -17.49 4.18 9.08
N VAL A 214 -17.91 4.62 10.28
CA VAL A 214 -18.06 3.72 11.44
C VAL A 214 -19.08 2.62 11.16
N ASN A 215 -20.27 2.97 10.64
CA ASN A 215 -21.32 2.00 10.33
C ASN A 215 -20.84 0.96 9.30
N LEU A 216 -20.10 1.41 8.29
CA LEU A 216 -19.53 0.56 7.25
C LEU A 216 -18.53 -0.44 7.83
N LEU A 217 -17.63 0.01 8.71
CA LEU A 217 -16.66 -0.86 9.37
C LEU A 217 -17.34 -1.87 10.32
N LEU A 218 -18.37 -1.45 11.05
CA LEU A 218 -19.19 -2.36 11.87
C LEU A 218 -19.85 -3.44 11.03
N GLU A 219 -20.42 -3.08 9.89
CA GLU A 219 -20.96 -4.02 8.92
C GLU A 219 -19.91 -5.01 8.44
N GLY A 220 -18.72 -4.52 8.06
CA GLY A 220 -17.60 -5.35 7.60
C GLY A 220 -17.04 -6.28 8.69
N ILE A 221 -17.03 -5.86 9.98
CA ILE A 221 -16.69 -6.75 11.11
C ILE A 221 -17.76 -7.84 11.30
N ALA A 222 -19.04 -7.51 11.06
CA ALA A 222 -20.13 -8.48 11.15
C ALA A 222 -20.11 -9.48 9.98
N ASP A 223 -19.61 -9.08 8.82
CA ASP A 223 -19.47 -9.92 7.62
C ASP A 223 -18.31 -10.93 7.81
N GLU A 224 -18.67 -12.18 8.12
CA GLU A 224 -17.69 -13.22 8.48
C GLU A 224 -16.59 -13.44 7.43
N PRO A 225 -16.88 -13.52 6.12
CA PRO A 225 -15.86 -13.64 5.08
C PRO A 225 -14.85 -12.50 5.04
N ASN A 226 -15.29 -11.27 5.29
CA ASN A 226 -14.48 -10.06 5.17
C ASN A 226 -13.90 -9.56 6.50
N ARG A 227 -14.35 -10.10 7.63
CA ARG A 227 -13.95 -9.66 8.98
C ARG A 227 -12.45 -9.51 9.14
N SER A 228 -11.68 -10.52 8.75
CA SER A 228 -10.22 -10.50 8.94
C SER A 228 -9.52 -9.38 8.17
N LEU A 229 -10.04 -9.03 6.99
CA LEU A 229 -9.52 -7.93 6.18
C LEU A 229 -9.84 -6.58 6.83
N VAL A 230 -11.07 -6.40 7.33
CA VAL A 230 -11.47 -5.18 8.05
C VAL A 230 -10.65 -5.00 9.32
N LEU A 231 -10.48 -6.05 10.13
CA LEU A 231 -9.66 -6.01 11.35
C LEU A 231 -8.18 -5.73 11.04
N GLY A 232 -7.67 -6.22 9.91
CA GLY A 232 -6.33 -5.89 9.42
C GLY A 232 -6.20 -4.41 9.03
N GLY A 233 -7.17 -3.86 8.32
CA GLY A 233 -7.19 -2.46 7.90
C GLY A 233 -7.48 -1.46 9.04
N LEU A 234 -7.82 -1.94 10.24
CA LEU A 234 -7.90 -1.16 11.47
C LEU A 234 -6.61 -1.23 12.30
N GLN A 235 -5.52 -1.73 11.75
CA GLN A 235 -4.19 -1.62 12.34
C GLN A 235 -3.55 -0.28 11.96
N PRO A 236 -2.59 0.24 12.76
CA PRO A 236 -1.87 1.46 12.40
C PRO A 236 -1.22 1.37 11.01
N SER A 237 -1.26 2.45 10.24
CA SER A 237 -0.68 2.54 8.89
C SER A 237 0.83 2.27 8.86
N THR A 238 1.52 2.39 10.00
CA THR A 238 2.94 2.05 10.15
C THR A 238 3.26 0.58 9.89
N PHE A 239 2.25 -0.30 9.84
CA PHE A 239 2.41 -1.69 9.43
C PHE A 239 2.29 -1.91 7.92
N GLU A 240 1.89 -0.88 7.16
CA GLU A 240 1.86 -0.94 5.71
C GLU A 240 3.26 -0.74 5.12
N LEU A 241 3.89 -1.84 4.72
CA LEU A 241 5.32 -1.86 4.33
C LEU A 241 5.60 -1.44 2.89
N PHE A 242 4.58 -1.40 2.02
CA PHE A 242 4.79 -1.20 0.59
C PHE A 242 4.72 0.25 0.15
N TYR A 243 4.25 1.14 1.01
CA TYR A 243 3.91 2.49 0.62
C TYR A 243 4.67 3.49 1.47
N THR A 244 5.01 4.61 0.87
CA THR A 244 5.40 5.80 1.63
C THR A 244 4.25 6.16 2.56
N PRO A 245 4.53 6.66 3.78
CA PRO A 245 3.48 7.06 4.69
C PRO A 245 2.49 7.99 4.02
N SER A 246 1.23 7.57 3.99
CA SER A 246 0.14 8.37 3.44
C SER A 246 -0.34 9.37 4.50
N LYS A 247 -0.63 10.60 4.08
CA LYS A 247 -1.25 11.61 4.93
C LYS A 247 -2.78 11.58 4.86
N LEU A 248 -3.35 10.63 4.12
CA LEU A 248 -4.78 10.42 4.10
C LEU A 248 -5.29 9.99 5.48
N PRO A 249 -6.52 10.38 5.86
CA PRO A 249 -7.12 9.92 7.11
C PRO A 249 -7.19 8.40 7.11
N HIS A 250 -6.87 7.79 8.24
CA HIS A 250 -6.81 6.34 8.36
C HIS A 250 -7.97 5.79 9.19
N PRO A 251 -8.64 4.70 8.78
CA PRO A 251 -9.78 4.14 9.51
C PRO A 251 -9.50 3.76 10.96
N VAL A 252 -8.23 3.49 11.34
CA VAL A 252 -7.84 3.20 12.74
C VAL A 252 -8.20 4.34 13.69
N GLU A 253 -8.20 5.60 13.23
CA GLU A 253 -8.55 6.77 14.03
C GLU A 253 -9.96 6.67 14.63
N LEU A 254 -10.88 6.00 13.91
CA LEU A 254 -12.26 5.82 14.34
C LEU A 254 -12.41 4.89 15.55
N LEU A 255 -11.39 4.09 15.89
CA LEU A 255 -11.43 3.25 17.10
C LEU A 255 -11.46 4.13 18.38
N ASP A 256 -10.72 5.23 18.39
CA ASP A 256 -10.71 6.15 19.54
C ASP A 256 -11.97 7.03 19.60
N GLU A 257 -12.68 7.19 18.49
CA GLU A 257 -13.86 8.05 18.39
C GLU A 257 -15.19 7.31 18.62
N SER A 258 -15.21 6.00 18.36
CA SER A 258 -16.43 5.19 18.46
C SER A 258 -16.24 4.01 19.41
N ALA A 259 -16.84 4.13 20.60
CA ALA A 259 -16.84 3.04 21.58
C ALA A 259 -17.50 1.75 21.05
N GLU A 260 -18.47 1.87 20.15
CA GLU A 260 -19.13 0.73 19.53
C GLU A 260 -18.19 0.01 18.55
N LEU A 261 -17.47 0.76 17.71
CA LEU A 261 -16.48 0.20 16.78
C LEU A 261 -15.32 -0.42 17.54
N GLN A 262 -14.81 0.26 18.58
CA GLN A 262 -13.77 -0.26 19.44
C GLN A 262 -14.19 -1.58 20.08
N ALA A 263 -15.38 -1.66 20.68
CA ALA A 263 -15.89 -2.89 21.29
C ALA A 263 -16.05 -4.03 20.27
N ALA A 264 -16.52 -3.74 19.05
CA ALA A 264 -16.64 -4.70 17.98
C ALA A 264 -15.25 -5.21 17.52
N PHE A 265 -14.27 -4.32 17.38
CA PHE A 265 -12.88 -4.65 17.05
C PHE A 265 -12.25 -5.52 18.13
N GLU A 266 -12.30 -5.09 19.40
CA GLU A 266 -11.68 -5.78 20.54
C GLU A 266 -12.26 -7.17 20.82
N ARG A 267 -13.44 -7.43 20.33
CA ARG A 267 -14.04 -8.78 20.41
C ARG A 267 -13.19 -9.82 19.65
N TYR A 268 -12.57 -9.44 18.54
CA TYR A 268 -11.87 -10.33 17.62
C TYR A 268 -10.40 -10.04 17.46
N ALA A 269 -9.96 -8.81 17.69
CA ALA A 269 -8.61 -8.36 17.42
C ALA A 269 -8.04 -7.47 18.54
N ARG A 270 -6.77 -7.14 18.41
CA ARG A 270 -6.04 -6.15 19.18
C ARG A 270 -5.20 -5.31 18.24
N VAL A 271 -4.97 -4.07 18.59
CA VAL A 271 -3.93 -3.26 17.93
C VAL A 271 -2.58 -3.91 18.23
N ILE A 272 -1.82 -4.21 17.18
CA ILE A 272 -0.49 -4.81 17.30
C ILE A 272 0.42 -3.81 18.02
N PRO A 273 1.22 -4.25 19.02
CA PRO A 273 2.13 -3.38 19.75
C PRO A 273 3.16 -2.69 18.83
N GLU A 274 3.57 -1.47 19.20
CA GLU A 274 4.52 -0.65 18.44
C GLU A 274 5.87 -1.36 18.20
N GLU A 275 6.27 -2.26 19.10
CA GLU A 275 7.50 -3.06 18.95
C GLU A 275 7.53 -3.93 17.67
N PHE A 276 6.36 -4.16 17.05
CA PHE A 276 6.23 -4.85 15.76
C PHE A 276 6.23 -3.89 14.58
N THR A 277 6.43 -2.59 14.79
CA THR A 277 6.54 -1.63 13.67
C THR A 277 7.83 -1.91 12.89
N PRO A 278 7.74 -2.15 11.57
CA PRO A 278 8.92 -2.45 10.78
C PRO A 278 9.95 -1.31 10.75
N THR A 279 11.23 -1.62 10.72
CA THR A 279 12.31 -0.62 10.59
C THR A 279 12.10 0.30 9.40
N ALA A 280 11.64 -0.22 8.26
CA ALA A 280 11.34 0.57 7.07
C ALA A 280 10.33 1.70 7.36
N SER A 281 9.24 1.40 8.09
CA SER A 281 8.23 2.40 8.43
C SER A 281 8.78 3.47 9.38
N ILE A 282 9.65 3.10 10.33
CA ILE A 282 10.28 4.07 11.24
C ILE A 282 11.22 5.01 10.46
N LEU A 283 11.99 4.47 9.54
CA LEU A 283 12.94 5.26 8.74
C LEU A 283 12.23 6.17 7.74
N ALA A 284 11.15 5.69 7.11
CA ALA A 284 10.38 6.47 6.15
C ALA A 284 9.59 7.63 6.79
N ASN A 285 9.35 7.59 8.11
CA ASN A 285 8.65 8.64 8.86
C ASN A 285 9.58 9.70 9.48
N ARG A 286 10.89 9.62 9.25
CA ARG A 286 11.88 10.61 9.72
C ARG A 286 12.13 11.70 8.69
#